data_7996acef4563d35f274b0e79a59a82d2
#
_entry.id   7996acef4563d35f274b0e79a59a82d2
#
_cell.length_a   1.000
_cell.length_b   1.000
_cell.length_c   1.000
_cell.angle_alpha   90.00
_cell.angle_beta   90.00
_cell.angle_gamma   90.00
#
_symmetry.space_group_name_H-M   'P 1'
#
loop_
_entity.id
_entity.type
_entity.pdbx_description
1 polymer ?
#
loop_
_entity_poly.entity_id
_entity_poly.type
_entity_poly.pdbx_seq_one_letter_code
_entity_poly.pdbx_strand_id
1 'polypeptide(L)'
;LQEDEEVKARRPRWRRWWMGCLGVVGGLVALVLLAALAGVVLWHTGRVSLWFAEKQSAKTEGVAPADRPWPPLGTPAGEEPEDRWPGPSLDASRVGDRAAFFVRTNVWRVDLAFSEDEWRALQPTGHKPSVDFNAPDGKFPLRNDAAPRNGLAGVMGLGQPWSKGRVTVGGVAFDGVSVRLKGNGTFLNSFTALKKPFKVDLGRGHPGRALAGSAVLNLNNLVSDFSSMSDAMGYRMYREAGVPAPRTAYARVRLGLGERYRRRPLGLYVLVENLDEGWLAEWFRGRDAALFKPVTYELFKDLGTNWSAYEGIYDPKVRVSDAHKARLMEAARFVTGSTDAEFGARVAEFFDLEEVARFVAVTSAIASYDGFLFNGQNFMMYLDGPRGRFGLVPWDLDQAWGEFPLVGTVRERERASIERPWVADHRLLERLFGVESFRRVYRAEMERIVREWFVPARLRAEVRELAAWVRPTVLEESDYRRGRFEEAVKETWDADGPEPRIDDPFRPVHSMHRFIVRRHESLEAQLAGREKGVVFEKRMPFGK
;
A
#
# COMPACT_ATOMS: atom_id res chain seq x y z
N LEU A 1 2.70 -41.66 -81.78
CA LEU A 1 4.12 -41.53 -81.86
C LEU A 1 4.57 -40.18 -81.30
N GLN A 2 5.11 -40.24 -80.13
CA GLN A 2 6.33 -39.56 -79.67
C GLN A 2 6.23 -37.99 -79.62
N GLU A 3 6.58 -37.30 -78.59
CA GLU A 3 7.41 -37.51 -77.37
C GLU A 3 7.04 -36.47 -76.32
N ASP A 4 6.87 -36.94 -75.13
CA ASP A 4 6.76 -36.07 -73.93
C ASP A 4 8.18 -35.84 -73.39
N GLU A 5 8.70 -34.64 -73.45
CA GLU A 5 9.92 -34.22 -72.75
C GLU A 5 9.57 -33.39 -71.49
N GLU A 6 9.96 -33.92 -70.35
CA GLU A 6 9.88 -33.32 -69.03
C GLU A 6 10.67 -32.01 -68.94
N VAL A 7 9.98 -30.91 -68.71
CA VAL A 7 10.61 -29.66 -68.27
C VAL A 7 10.67 -29.68 -66.72
N LYS A 8 11.79 -30.16 -66.18
CA LYS A 8 12.12 -29.99 -64.78
C LYS A 8 12.39 -28.50 -64.47
N ALA A 9 11.39 -27.80 -63.91
CA ALA A 9 11.55 -26.44 -63.41
C ALA A 9 12.59 -26.43 -62.25
N ARG A 10 13.77 -25.89 -62.50
CA ARG A 10 14.78 -25.56 -61.50
C ARG A 10 14.24 -24.43 -60.61
N ARG A 11 13.82 -24.76 -59.40
CA ARG A 11 13.48 -23.76 -58.37
C ARG A 11 14.71 -22.90 -58.07
N PRO A 12 14.65 -21.56 -58.10
CA PRO A 12 15.82 -20.73 -57.94
C PRO A 12 16.37 -20.80 -56.52
N ARG A 13 17.70 -20.96 -56.41
CA ARG A 13 18.48 -21.10 -55.16
C ARG A 13 18.30 -19.98 -54.17
N TRP A 14 17.84 -18.80 -54.58
CA TRP A 14 17.58 -17.61 -53.73
C TRP A 14 16.45 -17.83 -52.75
N ARG A 15 15.42 -18.66 -53.02
CA ARG A 15 14.32 -18.96 -52.11
C ARG A 15 14.80 -19.76 -50.86
N ARG A 16 15.83 -20.59 -51.00
CA ARG A 16 16.45 -21.30 -49.86
C ARG A 16 17.28 -20.37 -48.99
N TRP A 17 17.85 -19.31 -49.56
CA TRP A 17 18.61 -18.31 -48.83
C TRP A 17 17.71 -17.43 -47.98
N TRP A 18 16.59 -16.99 -48.55
CA TRP A 18 15.58 -16.19 -47.83
C TRP A 18 14.89 -16.97 -46.69
N MET A 19 14.59 -18.25 -46.87
CA MET A 19 14.04 -19.09 -45.81
C MET A 19 15.04 -19.35 -44.68
N GLY A 20 16.33 -19.43 -44.98
CA GLY A 20 17.41 -19.50 -43.99
C GLY A 20 17.55 -18.21 -43.20
N CYS A 21 17.54 -17.05 -43.89
CA CYS A 21 17.62 -15.75 -43.25
C CYS A 21 16.36 -15.43 -42.40
N LEU A 22 15.16 -15.78 -42.86
CA LEU A 22 13.92 -15.66 -42.07
C LEU A 22 13.92 -16.57 -40.84
N GLY A 23 14.50 -17.79 -40.96
CA GLY A 23 14.68 -18.69 -39.82
C GLY A 23 15.65 -18.17 -38.78
N VAL A 24 16.77 -17.54 -39.21
CA VAL A 24 17.77 -16.95 -38.31
C VAL A 24 17.22 -15.67 -37.67
N VAL A 25 16.54 -14.81 -38.43
CA VAL A 25 15.88 -13.59 -37.87
C VAL A 25 14.71 -13.96 -36.96
N GLY A 26 13.90 -14.96 -37.32
CA GLY A 26 12.84 -15.48 -36.46
C GLY A 26 13.38 -16.11 -35.19
N GLY A 27 14.50 -16.83 -35.27
CA GLY A 27 15.20 -17.41 -34.12
C GLY A 27 15.80 -16.35 -33.20
N LEU A 28 16.39 -15.28 -33.74
CA LEU A 28 16.91 -14.15 -33.00
C LEU A 28 15.78 -13.35 -32.32
N VAL A 29 14.69 -13.11 -33.02
CA VAL A 29 13.50 -12.44 -32.45
C VAL A 29 12.86 -13.31 -31.35
N ALA A 30 12.76 -14.62 -31.56
CA ALA A 30 12.29 -15.54 -30.52
C ALA A 30 13.23 -15.58 -29.31
N LEU A 31 14.54 -15.54 -29.48
CA LEU A 31 15.53 -15.47 -28.40
C LEU A 31 15.46 -14.12 -27.64
N VAL A 32 15.27 -13.03 -28.35
CA VAL A 32 15.08 -11.69 -27.72
C VAL A 32 13.76 -11.64 -26.97
N LEU A 33 12.69 -12.21 -27.54
CA LEU A 33 11.39 -12.32 -26.85
C LEU A 33 11.46 -13.28 -25.64
N LEU A 34 12.17 -14.38 -25.74
CA LEU A 34 12.40 -15.29 -24.60
C LEU A 34 13.29 -14.66 -23.54
N ALA A 35 14.31 -13.89 -23.91
CA ALA A 35 15.12 -13.14 -22.96
C ALA A 35 14.35 -11.98 -22.32
N ALA A 36 13.50 -11.30 -23.08
CA ALA A 36 12.58 -10.30 -22.55
C ALA A 36 11.52 -10.93 -21.63
N LEU A 37 10.94 -12.07 -22.04
CA LEU A 37 10.01 -12.84 -21.22
C LEU A 37 10.68 -13.38 -19.94
N ALA A 38 11.90 -13.90 -20.05
CA ALA A 38 12.68 -14.32 -18.89
C ALA A 38 13.05 -13.13 -17.99
N GLY A 39 13.38 -11.98 -18.56
CA GLY A 39 13.59 -10.73 -17.82
C GLY A 39 12.31 -10.25 -17.12
N VAL A 40 11.18 -10.32 -17.80
CA VAL A 40 9.85 -10.02 -17.25
C VAL A 40 9.48 -11.05 -16.17
N VAL A 41 9.69 -12.35 -16.40
CA VAL A 41 9.43 -13.40 -15.40
C VAL A 41 10.37 -13.28 -14.20
N LEU A 42 11.65 -13.01 -14.41
CA LEU A 42 12.61 -12.77 -13.34
C LEU A 42 12.28 -11.49 -12.56
N TRP A 43 11.79 -10.47 -13.23
CA TRP A 43 11.30 -9.24 -12.63
C TRP A 43 9.98 -9.47 -11.89
N HIS A 44 9.00 -10.14 -12.50
CA HIS A 44 7.71 -10.50 -11.90
C HIS A 44 7.84 -11.47 -10.72
N THR A 45 8.78 -12.39 -10.74
CA THR A 45 9.01 -13.32 -9.62
C THR A 45 9.85 -12.71 -8.49
N GLY A 46 10.21 -11.42 -8.58
CA GLY A 46 11.14 -10.80 -7.62
C GLY A 46 12.55 -11.38 -7.68
N ARG A 47 12.83 -12.32 -8.59
CA ARG A 47 14.16 -12.95 -8.70
C ARG A 47 15.25 -11.97 -9.13
N VAL A 48 14.90 -10.88 -9.81
CA VAL A 48 15.86 -9.81 -10.11
C VAL A 48 16.24 -9.07 -8.84
N SER A 49 15.26 -8.71 -8.01
CA SER A 49 15.54 -8.08 -6.71
C SER A 49 16.20 -9.07 -5.73
N LEU A 50 15.81 -10.35 -5.75
CA LEU A 50 16.47 -11.44 -5.03
C LEU A 50 17.90 -11.69 -5.56
N TRP A 51 18.10 -11.72 -6.87
CA TRP A 51 19.42 -11.87 -7.48
C TRP A 51 20.33 -10.66 -7.16
N PHE A 52 19.78 -9.42 -7.16
CA PHE A 52 20.51 -8.26 -6.68
C PHE A 52 20.79 -8.31 -5.18
N ALA A 53 19.83 -8.76 -4.37
CA ALA A 53 20.02 -8.95 -2.93
C ALA A 53 21.01 -10.08 -2.64
N GLU A 54 20.95 -11.18 -3.38
CA GLU A 54 21.84 -12.33 -3.26
C GLU A 54 23.27 -12.01 -3.73
N LYS A 55 23.43 -11.29 -4.86
CA LYS A 55 24.75 -10.80 -5.31
C LYS A 55 25.34 -9.77 -4.37
N GLN A 56 24.54 -8.94 -3.73
CA GLN A 56 25.02 -8.02 -2.71
C GLN A 56 25.30 -8.75 -1.39
N SER A 57 24.47 -9.72 -1.01
CA SER A 57 24.71 -10.60 0.14
C SER A 57 26.01 -11.40 -0.02
N ALA A 58 26.21 -12.04 -1.18
CA ALA A 58 27.44 -12.78 -1.48
C ALA A 58 28.70 -11.90 -1.50
N LYS A 59 28.58 -10.63 -1.92
CA LYS A 59 29.69 -9.65 -1.85
C LYS A 59 29.96 -9.13 -0.45
N THR A 60 29.03 -9.32 0.48
CA THR A 60 29.12 -8.81 1.86
C THR A 60 29.19 -9.91 2.91
N GLU A 61 29.27 -11.18 2.50
CA GLU A 61 29.57 -12.29 3.40
C GLU A 61 30.94 -12.04 4.04
N GLY A 62 30.96 -11.91 5.37
CA GLY A 62 32.16 -11.57 6.13
C GLY A 62 32.42 -10.08 6.38
N VAL A 63 31.63 -9.16 5.79
CA VAL A 63 31.69 -7.72 6.09
C VAL A 63 30.72 -7.40 7.19
N ALA A 64 31.20 -6.73 8.26
CA ALA A 64 30.33 -6.29 9.34
C ALA A 64 29.16 -5.44 8.80
N PRO A 65 27.96 -5.51 9.39
CA PRO A 65 26.80 -4.73 8.93
C PRO A 65 27.07 -3.24 8.78
N ALA A 66 27.96 -2.69 9.62
CA ALA A 66 28.40 -1.30 9.57
C ALA A 66 29.19 -0.92 8.31
N ASP A 67 29.87 -1.89 7.70
CA ASP A 67 30.78 -1.65 6.57
C ASP A 67 30.15 -1.96 5.20
N ARG A 68 28.89 -2.39 5.16
CA ARG A 68 28.19 -2.68 3.92
C ARG A 68 27.84 -1.39 3.16
N PRO A 69 28.37 -1.17 1.94
CA PRO A 69 27.97 -0.04 1.10
C PRO A 69 26.53 -0.24 0.61
N TRP A 70 25.59 0.45 1.19
CA TRP A 70 24.18 0.33 0.87
C TRP A 70 23.50 1.65 0.65
N PRO A 71 22.59 1.71 -0.34
CA PRO A 71 22.98 1.69 -1.75
C PRO A 71 24.09 2.71 -1.95
N PRO A 72 24.87 2.69 -3.04
CA PRO A 72 25.89 3.69 -3.24
C PRO A 72 25.21 5.05 -3.12
N LEU A 73 25.59 5.79 -2.10
CA LEU A 73 25.18 7.19 -1.97
C LEU A 73 25.69 7.86 -3.23
N GLY A 74 24.78 8.32 -4.11
CA GLY A 74 25.17 8.92 -5.39
C GLY A 74 26.22 10.00 -5.22
N THR A 75 26.84 10.42 -6.30
CA THR A 75 27.79 11.53 -6.30
C THR A 75 27.19 12.71 -5.52
N PRO A 76 27.94 13.38 -4.64
CA PRO A 76 27.46 14.59 -3.99
C PRO A 76 26.87 15.51 -5.04
N ALA A 77 25.63 15.92 -4.86
CA ALA A 77 25.03 16.89 -5.76
C ALA A 77 25.84 18.19 -5.63
N GLY A 78 26.15 18.81 -6.76
CA GLY A 78 26.61 20.20 -6.78
C GLY A 78 25.72 21.11 -5.94
N GLU A 79 25.90 22.42 -5.97
CA GLU A 79 25.15 23.39 -5.16
C GLU A 79 23.68 23.02 -5.03
N GLU A 80 23.24 22.86 -3.77
CA GLU A 80 21.83 22.57 -3.48
C GLU A 80 20.98 23.72 -4.02
N PRO A 81 19.90 23.43 -4.77
CA PRO A 81 19.04 24.49 -5.28
C PRO A 81 18.51 25.32 -4.10
N GLU A 82 18.53 26.65 -4.29
CA GLU A 82 17.96 27.59 -3.34
C GLU A 82 16.54 27.16 -2.94
N ASP A 83 16.24 27.19 -1.66
CA ASP A 83 14.94 26.75 -1.13
C ASP A 83 13.81 27.70 -1.55
N ARG A 84 13.34 27.54 -2.78
CA ARG A 84 12.24 28.31 -3.36
C ARG A 84 10.89 27.68 -3.05
N TRP A 85 10.56 27.56 -1.76
CA TRP A 85 9.24 27.08 -1.36
C TRP A 85 8.15 28.12 -1.70
N PRO A 86 7.21 27.82 -2.62
CA PRO A 86 6.18 28.78 -3.01
C PRO A 86 4.97 28.81 -2.05
N GLY A 87 4.92 27.90 -1.09
CA GLY A 87 3.81 27.76 -0.16
C GLY A 87 3.98 28.52 1.16
N PRO A 88 2.91 28.66 1.95
CA PRO A 88 2.99 29.28 3.28
C PRO A 88 3.90 28.49 4.21
N SER A 89 4.74 29.18 4.97
CA SER A 89 5.54 28.54 6.00
C SER A 89 4.66 28.27 7.22
N LEU A 90 4.31 27.00 7.43
CA LEU A 90 3.55 26.57 8.60
C LEU A 90 4.49 26.47 9.82
N ASP A 91 4.07 27.05 10.94
CA ASP A 91 4.77 27.01 12.23
C ASP A 91 4.14 25.96 13.14
N ALA A 92 4.84 24.84 13.31
CA ALA A 92 4.33 23.73 14.10
C ALA A 92 4.31 24.01 15.62
N SER A 93 5.03 25.04 16.10
CA SER A 93 4.99 25.46 17.51
C SER A 93 3.63 26.04 17.92
N ARG A 94 2.85 26.49 16.94
CA ARG A 94 1.52 27.10 17.14
C ARG A 94 0.39 26.08 17.06
N VAL A 95 0.70 24.81 16.83
CA VAL A 95 -0.30 23.75 16.64
C VAL A 95 -0.42 22.92 17.90
N GLY A 96 -1.57 23.00 18.57
CA GLY A 96 -1.78 22.40 19.88
C GLY A 96 -2.23 20.94 19.87
N ASP A 97 -2.83 20.47 18.80
CA ASP A 97 -3.45 19.14 18.75
C ASP A 97 -3.28 18.43 17.39
N ARG A 98 -3.60 17.14 17.38
CA ARG A 98 -3.51 16.29 16.19
C ARG A 98 -4.43 16.76 15.06
N ALA A 99 -5.63 17.23 15.36
CA ALA A 99 -6.59 17.63 14.34
C ALA A 99 -6.09 18.83 13.54
N ALA A 100 -5.48 19.81 14.22
CA ALA A 100 -4.87 20.98 13.58
C ALA A 100 -3.55 20.63 12.85
N PHE A 101 -2.80 19.65 13.33
CA PHE A 101 -1.56 19.20 12.67
C PHE A 101 -1.85 18.41 11.39
N PHE A 102 -2.78 17.45 11.45
CA PHE A 102 -3.15 16.59 10.32
C PHE A 102 -4.30 17.19 9.50
N VAL A 103 -4.09 18.37 8.97
CA VAL A 103 -5.01 18.97 7.99
C VAL A 103 -4.49 18.63 6.59
N ARG A 104 -5.32 17.99 5.76
CA ARG A 104 -4.96 17.45 4.44
C ARG A 104 -4.38 18.47 3.44
N THR A 105 -4.62 19.76 3.65
CA THR A 105 -4.03 20.87 2.87
C THR A 105 -2.76 21.43 3.51
N ASN A 106 -2.34 20.95 4.69
CA ASN A 106 -1.08 21.35 5.28
C ASN A 106 0.06 20.62 4.56
N VAL A 107 1.04 21.38 4.09
CA VAL A 107 2.30 20.84 3.57
C VAL A 107 3.43 21.30 4.51
N TRP A 108 3.83 20.43 5.42
CA TRP A 108 4.86 20.71 6.41
C TRP A 108 6.25 20.69 5.80
N ARG A 109 7.10 21.61 6.21
CA ARG A 109 8.56 21.49 5.95
C ARG A 109 9.14 20.52 6.95
N VAL A 110 9.74 19.44 6.46
CA VAL A 110 10.39 18.42 7.30
C VAL A 110 11.83 18.25 6.88
N ASP A 111 12.75 18.54 7.79
CA ASP A 111 14.16 18.29 7.60
C ASP A 111 14.56 17.08 8.45
N LEU A 112 15.08 16.04 7.80
CA LEU A 112 15.71 14.89 8.44
C LEU A 112 17.22 15.05 8.33
N ALA A 113 17.95 14.90 9.43
CA ALA A 113 19.39 14.97 9.41
C ALA A 113 20.00 13.78 10.15
N PHE A 114 21.04 13.21 9.55
CA PHE A 114 21.80 12.07 10.04
C PHE A 114 23.30 12.32 9.89
N SER A 115 24.08 11.81 10.83
CA SER A 115 25.48 11.52 10.57
C SER A 115 25.61 10.34 9.58
N GLU A 116 26.78 10.09 9.02
CA GLU A 116 27.00 8.94 8.15
C GLU A 116 26.81 7.61 8.89
N ASP A 117 27.20 7.53 10.16
CA ASP A 117 27.03 6.36 11.01
C ASP A 117 25.55 6.10 11.34
N GLU A 118 24.80 7.14 11.68
CA GLU A 118 23.34 7.03 11.91
C GLU A 118 22.61 6.57 10.64
N TRP A 119 22.99 7.10 9.48
CA TRP A 119 22.43 6.68 8.19
C TRP A 119 22.78 5.23 7.87
N ARG A 120 24.00 4.80 8.17
CA ARG A 120 24.45 3.42 7.99
C ARG A 120 23.69 2.47 8.92
N ALA A 121 23.50 2.85 10.18
CA ALA A 121 22.72 2.07 11.15
C ALA A 121 21.22 1.97 10.78
N LEU A 122 20.69 2.93 10.02
CA LEU A 122 19.31 2.94 9.53
C LEU A 122 19.06 1.90 8.40
N GLN A 123 20.13 1.44 7.74
CA GLN A 123 19.98 0.56 6.58
C GLN A 123 19.44 -0.81 6.96
N PRO A 124 18.72 -1.49 6.05
CA PRO A 124 18.14 -2.80 6.32
C PRO A 124 19.16 -3.85 6.72
N THR A 125 18.79 -4.71 7.65
CA THR A 125 19.56 -5.90 8.01
C THR A 125 19.04 -7.10 7.22
N GLY A 126 19.96 -7.98 6.79
CA GLY A 126 19.61 -9.23 6.09
C GLY A 126 19.28 -10.35 7.07
N HIS A 127 18.26 -11.13 6.77
CA HIS A 127 17.87 -12.36 7.43
C HIS A 127 17.60 -13.43 6.37
N LYS A 128 17.46 -14.68 6.77
CA LYS A 128 17.09 -15.75 5.85
C LYS A 128 15.70 -15.48 5.25
N PRO A 129 15.56 -15.39 3.92
CA PRO A 129 14.25 -15.27 3.29
C PRO A 129 13.39 -16.51 3.53
N SER A 130 12.07 -16.33 3.64
CA SER A 130 11.08 -17.42 3.62
C SER A 130 10.08 -17.18 2.48
N VAL A 131 10.60 -17.26 1.24
CA VAL A 131 9.79 -16.93 0.06
C VAL A 131 9.39 -18.20 -0.65
N ASP A 132 8.10 -18.48 -0.70
CA ASP A 132 7.49 -19.37 -1.66
C ASP A 132 6.38 -18.61 -2.41
N PHE A 133 6.73 -18.13 -3.60
CA PHE A 133 5.77 -17.43 -4.47
C PHE A 133 4.95 -18.39 -5.35
N ASN A 134 5.18 -19.70 -5.23
CA ASN A 134 4.53 -20.72 -6.05
C ASN A 134 3.42 -21.46 -5.32
N ALA A 135 2.89 -20.88 -4.21
CA ALA A 135 1.79 -21.49 -3.48
C ALA A 135 0.60 -21.75 -4.44
N PRO A 136 0.06 -22.99 -4.50
CA PRO A 136 -0.98 -23.36 -5.45
C PRO A 136 -2.27 -22.55 -5.34
N ASP A 137 -2.55 -22.05 -4.13
CA ASP A 137 -3.71 -21.19 -3.83
C ASP A 137 -3.47 -19.69 -4.09
N GLY A 138 -2.28 -19.33 -4.62
CA GLY A 138 -1.89 -17.96 -4.89
C GLY A 138 -1.69 -17.10 -3.64
N LYS A 139 -1.60 -17.70 -2.45
CA LYS A 139 -1.29 -17.00 -1.19
C LYS A 139 0.21 -16.93 -1.02
N PHE A 140 0.80 -15.76 -1.16
CA PHE A 140 2.20 -15.58 -0.82
C PHE A 140 2.40 -15.46 0.70
N PRO A 141 3.56 -15.87 1.23
CA PRO A 141 3.80 -15.84 2.66
C PRO A 141 3.75 -14.39 3.19
N LEU A 142 3.12 -14.22 4.34
CA LEU A 142 2.99 -12.91 5.00
C LEU A 142 3.93 -12.76 6.20
N ARG A 143 4.57 -13.86 6.63
CA ARG A 143 5.44 -13.89 7.82
C ARG A 143 6.70 -14.68 7.54
N ASN A 144 7.75 -14.29 8.24
CA ASN A 144 9.03 -14.99 8.27
C ASN A 144 9.50 -15.05 9.73
N ASP A 145 9.55 -16.24 10.30
CA ASP A 145 9.95 -16.42 11.71
C ASP A 145 11.42 -16.06 11.96
N ALA A 146 12.25 -16.07 10.93
CA ALA A 146 13.65 -15.63 11.01
C ALA A 146 13.82 -14.10 10.92
N ALA A 147 12.78 -13.35 10.57
CA ALA A 147 12.85 -11.89 10.43
C ALA A 147 12.03 -11.19 11.52
N PRO A 148 12.51 -10.07 12.07
CA PRO A 148 11.86 -9.38 13.19
C PRO A 148 10.63 -8.57 12.76
N ARG A 149 9.96 -8.91 11.64
CA ARG A 149 8.79 -8.20 11.13
C ARG A 149 7.92 -9.06 10.22
N ASN A 150 6.63 -8.72 10.19
CA ASN A 150 5.66 -9.29 9.27
C ASN A 150 5.62 -8.53 7.92
N GLY A 151 4.99 -9.13 6.92
CA GLY A 151 4.78 -8.59 5.59
C GLY A 151 5.94 -8.86 4.63
N LEU A 152 5.75 -8.46 3.37
CA LEU A 152 6.61 -8.84 2.25
C LEU A 152 8.11 -8.58 2.48
N ALA A 153 8.48 -7.42 3.02
CA ALA A 153 9.89 -7.12 3.28
C ALA A 153 10.51 -8.08 4.30
N GLY A 154 9.75 -8.48 5.35
CA GLY A 154 10.19 -9.48 6.33
C GLY A 154 10.31 -10.87 5.71
N VAL A 155 9.33 -11.26 4.88
CA VAL A 155 9.37 -12.51 4.12
C VAL A 155 10.59 -12.59 3.22
N MET A 156 10.99 -11.47 2.61
CA MET A 156 12.23 -11.36 1.83
C MET A 156 13.51 -11.28 2.70
N GLY A 157 13.39 -11.43 4.01
CA GLY A 157 14.52 -11.43 4.93
C GLY A 157 15.07 -10.04 5.26
N LEU A 158 14.27 -8.97 5.12
CA LEU A 158 14.70 -7.61 5.40
C LEU A 158 14.18 -7.12 6.76
N GLY A 159 15.11 -6.89 7.69
CA GLY A 159 14.86 -6.14 8.92
C GLY A 159 14.98 -4.63 8.66
N GLN A 160 14.30 -3.83 9.48
CA GLN A 160 14.36 -2.36 9.42
C GLN A 160 14.73 -1.85 10.82
N PRO A 161 16.02 -1.74 11.13
CA PRO A 161 16.49 -1.34 12.45
C PRO A 161 16.14 0.12 12.75
N TRP A 162 16.09 0.43 14.05
CA TRP A 162 16.05 1.81 14.53
C TRP A 162 17.45 2.41 14.56
N SER A 163 17.55 3.65 14.12
CA SER A 163 18.73 4.50 14.28
C SER A 163 18.35 5.79 14.99
N LYS A 164 19.33 6.65 15.22
CA LYS A 164 19.14 8.00 15.72
C LYS A 164 19.17 9.00 14.56
N GLY A 165 18.71 10.21 14.83
CA GLY A 165 18.78 11.32 13.90
C GLY A 165 18.19 12.58 14.52
N ARG A 166 18.12 13.65 13.73
CA ARG A 166 17.44 14.89 14.04
C ARG A 166 16.28 15.07 13.09
N VAL A 167 15.16 15.55 13.58
CA VAL A 167 14.03 15.98 12.74
C VAL A 167 13.63 17.40 13.08
N THR A 168 13.37 18.22 12.06
CA THR A 168 12.74 19.52 12.23
C THR A 168 11.44 19.53 11.43
N VAL A 169 10.34 19.89 12.08
CA VAL A 169 9.00 19.94 11.45
C VAL A 169 8.43 21.33 11.68
N GLY A 170 8.16 22.08 10.61
CA GLY A 170 7.58 23.41 10.69
C GLY A 170 8.31 24.33 11.69
N GLY A 171 9.65 24.29 11.71
CA GLY A 171 10.49 25.09 12.61
C GLY A 171 10.78 24.44 13.97
N VAL A 172 10.02 23.45 14.41
CA VAL A 172 10.26 22.76 15.71
C VAL A 172 11.26 21.62 15.52
N ALA A 173 12.40 21.69 16.24
CA ALA A 173 13.49 20.73 16.13
C ALA A 173 13.49 19.72 17.29
N PHE A 174 13.81 18.47 16.97
CA PHE A 174 13.98 17.37 17.91
C PHE A 174 15.29 16.63 17.61
N ASP A 175 16.21 16.66 18.56
CA ASP A 175 17.49 15.96 18.49
C ASP A 175 17.39 14.55 19.10
N GLY A 176 18.22 13.63 18.59
CA GLY A 176 18.34 12.28 19.11
C GLY A 176 17.07 11.44 18.99
N VAL A 177 16.18 11.78 18.04
CA VAL A 177 14.97 11.01 17.79
C VAL A 177 15.28 9.65 17.21
N SER A 178 14.41 8.68 17.46
CA SER A 178 14.54 7.37 16.84
C SER A 178 13.88 7.37 15.46
N VAL A 179 14.62 6.92 14.45
CA VAL A 179 14.14 6.83 13.07
C VAL A 179 14.35 5.42 12.55
N ARG A 180 13.41 4.90 11.79
CA ARG A 180 13.60 3.68 11.01
C ARG A 180 12.91 3.79 9.64
N LEU A 181 13.34 2.96 8.71
CA LEU A 181 12.60 2.76 7.46
C LEU A 181 11.29 2.01 7.75
N LYS A 182 10.31 2.16 6.86
CA LYS A 182 9.00 1.52 7.01
C LYS A 182 8.49 0.98 5.66
N GLY A 183 7.33 0.35 5.69
CA GLY A 183 6.66 -0.17 4.49
C GLY A 183 7.23 -1.51 4.02
N ASN A 184 6.50 -2.14 3.12
CA ASN A 184 6.83 -3.38 2.44
C ASN A 184 7.07 -3.10 0.95
N GLY A 185 6.02 -3.04 0.13
CA GLY A 185 6.11 -2.74 -1.29
C GLY A 185 6.74 -1.36 -1.57
N THR A 186 6.30 -0.32 -0.88
CA THR A 186 6.85 1.03 -1.01
C THR A 186 8.33 1.13 -0.63
N PHE A 187 8.77 0.36 0.37
CA PHE A 187 10.19 0.24 0.69
C PHE A 187 10.97 -0.45 -0.42
N LEU A 188 10.49 -1.59 -0.92
CA LEU A 188 11.13 -2.34 -2.01
C LEU A 188 11.19 -1.52 -3.30
N ASN A 189 10.12 -0.81 -3.64
CA ASN A 189 10.05 0.07 -4.80
C ASN A 189 10.99 1.28 -4.71
N SER A 190 11.44 1.65 -3.53
CA SER A 190 12.40 2.73 -3.28
C SER A 190 13.78 2.25 -2.83
N PHE A 191 14.06 0.95 -3.00
CA PHE A 191 15.23 0.29 -2.44
C PHE A 191 16.57 0.95 -2.82
N THR A 192 16.71 1.42 -4.04
CA THR A 192 17.90 2.12 -4.54
C THR A 192 17.81 3.64 -4.47
N ALA A 193 16.66 4.21 -4.08
CA ALA A 193 16.45 5.65 -4.03
C ALA A 193 16.74 6.23 -2.65
N LEU A 194 17.12 7.50 -2.57
CA LEU A 194 17.20 8.24 -1.30
C LEU A 194 15.83 8.52 -0.69
N LYS A 195 14.80 8.64 -1.51
CA LYS A 195 13.41 8.90 -1.11
C LYS A 195 12.79 7.66 -0.45
N LYS A 196 13.22 7.36 0.78
CA LYS A 196 12.74 6.23 1.59
C LYS A 196 11.46 6.59 2.36
N PRO A 197 10.59 5.62 2.67
CA PRO A 197 9.54 5.84 3.66
C PRO A 197 10.14 5.76 5.07
N PHE A 198 9.82 6.76 5.94
CA PHE A 198 10.38 6.84 7.28
C PHE A 198 9.29 6.74 8.36
N LYS A 199 9.65 6.17 9.48
CA LYS A 199 8.94 6.28 10.75
C LYS A 199 9.85 6.99 11.74
N VAL A 200 9.43 8.17 12.21
CA VAL A 200 10.13 8.97 13.22
C VAL A 200 9.38 8.83 14.53
N ASP A 201 10.04 8.41 15.58
CA ASP A 201 9.49 8.23 16.91
C ASP A 201 10.17 9.24 17.86
N LEU A 202 9.45 10.29 18.19
CA LEU A 202 9.91 11.37 19.07
C LEU A 202 9.98 10.90 20.53
N GLY A 203 9.06 10.00 20.92
CA GLY A 203 8.91 9.53 22.29
C GLY A 203 9.84 8.38 22.67
N ARG A 204 10.38 7.63 21.68
CA ARG A 204 11.22 6.47 21.94
C ARG A 204 12.55 6.85 22.59
N GLY A 205 12.70 6.52 23.87
CA GLY A 205 13.80 6.95 24.71
C GLY A 205 13.65 8.36 25.30
N HIS A 206 12.54 9.04 25.01
CA HIS A 206 12.21 10.37 25.52
C HIS A 206 10.73 10.43 25.90
N PRO A 207 10.31 9.83 27.02
CA PRO A 207 8.89 9.78 27.43
C PRO A 207 8.25 11.17 27.45
N GLY A 208 7.04 11.29 26.92
CA GLY A 208 6.29 12.55 26.84
C GLY A 208 6.67 13.47 25.69
N ARG A 209 7.73 13.20 24.91
CA ARG A 209 8.07 14.02 23.75
C ARG A 209 7.11 13.73 22.60
N ALA A 210 6.41 14.76 22.15
CA ALA A 210 5.45 14.72 21.07
C ALA A 210 5.37 16.05 20.34
N LEU A 211 4.84 16.07 19.13
CA LEU A 211 4.49 17.25 18.36
C LEU A 211 2.96 17.25 18.15
N ALA A 212 2.29 18.30 18.60
CA ALA A 212 0.83 18.40 18.51
C ALA A 212 0.10 17.13 19.02
N GLY A 213 0.57 16.55 20.14
CA GLY A 213 0.00 15.32 20.71
C GLY A 213 0.38 14.02 19.97
N SER A 214 1.19 14.07 18.92
CA SER A 214 1.68 12.89 18.19
C SER A 214 3.14 12.59 18.53
N ALA A 215 3.41 11.44 19.14
CA ALA A 215 4.78 11.00 19.40
C ALA A 215 5.44 10.38 18.17
N VAL A 216 4.67 9.95 17.16
CA VAL A 216 5.16 9.25 15.98
C VAL A 216 4.70 9.92 14.71
N LEU A 217 5.64 10.15 13.79
CA LEU A 217 5.39 10.67 12.44
C LEU A 217 5.64 9.56 11.42
N ASN A 218 4.60 9.19 10.66
CA ASN A 218 4.73 8.27 9.54
C ASN A 218 4.85 9.06 8.25
N LEU A 219 6.02 9.03 7.63
CA LEU A 219 6.35 9.70 6.37
C LEU A 219 6.29 8.66 5.24
N ASN A 220 5.15 8.54 4.55
CA ASN A 220 4.98 7.67 3.39
C ASN A 220 5.51 8.38 2.15
N ASN A 221 6.37 7.73 1.38
CA ASN A 221 7.13 8.37 0.29
C ASN A 221 6.37 8.47 -1.04
N LEU A 222 5.12 8.05 -1.11
CA LEU A 222 4.25 8.15 -2.29
C LEU A 222 4.81 7.50 -3.56
N VAL A 223 5.70 6.52 -3.43
CA VAL A 223 6.36 5.90 -4.58
C VAL A 223 5.41 5.03 -5.40
N SER A 224 4.33 4.55 -4.80
CA SER A 224 3.28 3.76 -5.44
C SER A 224 2.02 4.58 -5.77
N ASP A 225 1.81 5.72 -5.12
CA ASP A 225 0.69 6.64 -5.37
C ASP A 225 1.14 7.82 -6.23
N PHE A 226 0.93 7.72 -7.53
CA PHE A 226 1.30 8.79 -8.46
C PHE A 226 0.37 9.99 -8.38
N SER A 227 -0.86 9.80 -7.95
CA SER A 227 -1.78 10.91 -7.68
C SER A 227 -1.36 11.74 -6.47
N SER A 228 -0.67 11.12 -5.53
CA SER A 228 -0.32 11.65 -4.21
C SER A 228 -1.52 11.91 -3.29
N MET A 229 -2.70 11.38 -3.62
CA MET A 229 -3.96 11.73 -2.91
C MET A 229 -4.70 10.53 -2.36
N SER A 230 -4.27 9.30 -2.70
CA SER A 230 -5.01 8.07 -2.39
C SER A 230 -5.24 7.90 -0.89
N ASP A 231 -4.19 8.08 -0.06
CA ASP A 231 -4.30 8.09 1.40
C ASP A 231 -5.22 9.23 1.91
N ALA A 232 -5.00 10.46 1.43
CA ALA A 232 -5.71 11.64 1.93
C ALA A 232 -7.22 11.58 1.66
N MET A 233 -7.61 11.25 0.44
CA MET A 233 -9.01 11.12 0.02
C MET A 233 -9.65 9.87 0.62
N GLY A 234 -8.94 8.73 0.63
CA GLY A 234 -9.45 7.48 1.16
C GLY A 234 -9.75 7.57 2.65
N TYR A 235 -8.78 7.96 3.49
CA TYR A 235 -9.01 8.09 4.93
C TYR A 235 -10.11 9.12 5.26
N ARG A 236 -10.21 10.20 4.50
CA ARG A 236 -11.32 11.14 4.68
C ARG A 236 -12.67 10.48 4.43
N MET A 237 -12.80 9.71 3.35
CA MET A 237 -14.04 9.02 3.02
C MET A 237 -14.47 8.04 4.12
N TYR A 238 -13.53 7.28 4.69
CA TYR A 238 -13.82 6.42 5.83
C TYR A 238 -14.33 7.20 7.04
N ARG A 239 -13.66 8.31 7.41
CA ARG A 239 -14.11 9.14 8.54
C ARG A 239 -15.50 9.76 8.32
N GLU A 240 -15.79 10.24 7.12
CA GLU A 240 -17.12 10.77 6.76
C GLU A 240 -18.20 9.71 6.79
N ALA A 241 -17.86 8.48 6.40
CA ALA A 241 -18.74 7.32 6.54
C ALA A 241 -18.98 6.92 8.02
N GLY A 242 -18.17 7.43 8.96
CA GLY A 242 -18.25 7.10 10.39
C GLY A 242 -17.37 5.92 10.78
N VAL A 243 -16.39 5.54 9.96
CA VAL A 243 -15.38 4.51 10.26
C VAL A 243 -14.14 5.18 10.85
N PRO A 244 -13.57 4.62 11.95
CA PRO A 244 -12.31 5.09 12.49
C PRO A 244 -11.20 5.05 11.44
N ALA A 245 -10.53 6.18 11.20
CA ALA A 245 -9.45 6.23 10.22
C ALA A 245 -8.43 7.33 10.54
N PRO A 246 -7.14 7.14 10.17
CA PRO A 246 -6.11 8.14 10.36
C PRO A 246 -6.44 9.46 9.67
N ARG A 247 -5.91 10.56 10.20
CA ARG A 247 -5.83 11.84 9.50
C ARG A 247 -4.55 11.89 8.67
N THR A 248 -4.49 12.83 7.72
CA THR A 248 -3.32 13.04 6.89
C THR A 248 -2.96 14.52 6.78
N ALA A 249 -1.68 14.78 6.59
CA ALA A 249 -1.14 16.03 6.08
C ALA A 249 -0.07 15.69 5.04
N TYR A 250 0.49 16.67 4.37
CA TYR A 250 1.64 16.48 3.49
C TYR A 250 2.92 17.01 4.12
N ALA A 251 4.04 16.56 3.59
CA ALA A 251 5.34 17.08 3.95
C ALA A 251 6.23 17.21 2.71
N ARG A 252 6.94 18.34 2.61
CA ARG A 252 8.12 18.50 1.78
C ARG A 252 9.32 18.12 2.60
N VAL A 253 9.93 16.97 2.26
CA VAL A 253 11.01 16.39 3.05
C VAL A 253 12.37 16.70 2.43
N ARG A 254 13.33 17.08 3.26
CA ARG A 254 14.74 17.28 2.89
C ARG A 254 15.63 16.43 3.77
N LEU A 255 16.77 16.00 3.23
CA LEU A 255 17.76 15.15 3.87
C LEU A 255 19.07 15.90 4.06
N GLY A 256 19.51 15.97 5.30
CA GLY A 256 20.89 16.25 5.68
C GLY A 256 21.61 14.93 5.95
N LEU A 257 22.85 14.75 5.45
CA LEU A 257 23.64 13.56 5.66
C LEU A 257 25.13 13.91 5.75
N GLY A 258 25.62 14.05 6.97
CA GLY A 258 26.98 14.48 7.22
C GLY A 258 27.34 15.72 6.41
N GLU A 259 28.52 15.72 5.78
CA GLU A 259 28.93 16.75 4.83
C GLU A 259 28.45 16.52 3.40
N ARG A 260 27.88 15.34 3.10
CA ARG A 260 27.49 14.91 1.76
C ARG A 260 26.25 15.65 1.24
N TYR A 261 25.23 15.81 2.09
CA TYR A 261 24.02 16.54 1.77
C TYR A 261 23.66 17.48 2.92
N ARG A 262 23.52 18.77 2.64
CA ARG A 262 23.08 19.74 3.66
C ARG A 262 21.55 19.75 3.80
N ARG A 263 20.83 19.84 2.70
CA ARG A 263 19.35 19.88 2.64
C ARG A 263 18.83 19.30 1.32
N ARG A 264 19.27 18.11 0.95
CA ARG A 264 18.88 17.45 -0.30
C ARG A 264 17.37 17.26 -0.35
N PRO A 265 16.63 17.84 -1.33
CA PRO A 265 15.21 17.58 -1.48
C PRO A 265 14.93 16.09 -1.75
N LEU A 266 14.01 15.52 -0.98
CA LEU A 266 13.46 14.17 -1.23
C LEU A 266 12.09 14.25 -1.89
N GLY A 267 11.46 15.43 -1.96
CA GLY A 267 10.17 15.67 -2.56
C GLY A 267 8.99 15.53 -1.60
N LEU A 268 7.83 15.24 -2.16
CA LEU A 268 6.55 15.15 -1.44
C LEU A 268 6.42 13.81 -0.70
N TYR A 269 5.92 13.89 0.53
CA TYR A 269 5.49 12.76 1.35
C TYR A 269 4.07 13.02 1.87
N VAL A 270 3.33 11.96 2.14
CA VAL A 270 2.13 12.06 2.98
C VAL A 270 2.50 11.69 4.42
N LEU A 271 2.11 12.55 5.35
CA LEU A 271 2.13 12.29 6.79
C LEU A 271 0.82 11.59 7.15
N VAL A 272 0.92 10.35 7.64
CA VAL A 272 -0.24 9.59 8.11
C VAL A 272 -0.21 9.52 9.63
N GLU A 273 -1.31 9.89 10.25
CA GLU A 273 -1.47 9.85 11.71
C GLU A 273 -1.16 8.46 12.25
N ASN A 274 -0.39 8.39 13.34
CA ASN A 274 -0.09 7.11 13.98
C ASN A 274 -1.27 6.65 14.82
N LEU A 275 -1.64 5.40 14.66
CA LEU A 275 -2.68 4.76 15.46
C LEU A 275 -2.02 4.18 16.72
N ASP A 276 -2.19 4.87 17.82
CA ASP A 276 -1.58 4.59 19.13
C ASP A 276 -2.61 4.79 20.26
N GLU A 277 -2.18 4.66 21.53
CA GLU A 277 -3.03 4.87 22.69
C GLU A 277 -3.72 6.24 22.67
N GLY A 278 -3.00 7.29 22.22
CA GLY A 278 -3.55 8.65 22.13
C GLY A 278 -4.68 8.75 21.09
N TRP A 279 -4.50 8.11 19.94
CA TRP A 279 -5.52 8.02 18.91
C TRP A 279 -6.74 7.23 19.38
N LEU A 280 -6.53 6.09 20.04
CA LEU A 280 -7.61 5.30 20.63
C LEU A 280 -8.37 6.11 21.69
N ALA A 281 -7.65 6.80 22.59
CA ALA A 281 -8.27 7.62 23.64
C ALA A 281 -9.14 8.75 23.04
N GLU A 282 -8.70 9.39 21.98
CA GLU A 282 -9.47 10.40 21.27
C GLU A 282 -10.71 9.79 20.61
N TRP A 283 -10.54 8.73 19.81
CA TRP A 283 -11.64 8.11 19.08
C TRP A 283 -12.68 7.44 20.00
N PHE A 284 -12.22 6.69 20.98
CA PHE A 284 -13.09 6.00 21.94
C PHE A 284 -13.42 6.80 23.18
N ARG A 285 -13.07 8.12 23.22
CA ARG A 285 -13.35 9.04 24.32
C ARG A 285 -12.86 8.49 25.67
N GLY A 286 -11.65 7.95 25.71
CA GLY A 286 -11.01 7.41 26.90
C GLY A 286 -11.55 6.05 27.36
N ARG A 287 -12.48 5.42 26.62
CA ARG A 287 -12.93 4.05 26.93
C ARG A 287 -11.81 3.05 26.67
N ASP A 288 -11.83 1.95 27.39
CA ASP A 288 -10.91 0.84 27.16
C ASP A 288 -11.08 0.28 25.75
N ALA A 289 -9.97 0.19 25.02
CA ALA A 289 -9.97 -0.32 23.67
C ALA A 289 -8.59 -0.93 23.33
N ALA A 290 -8.58 -1.95 22.51
CA ALA A 290 -7.36 -2.54 21.95
C ALA A 290 -7.24 -2.29 20.45
N LEU A 291 -6.01 -2.31 19.95
CA LEU A 291 -5.70 -2.15 18.53
C LEU A 291 -4.73 -3.22 18.08
N PHE A 292 -5.07 -3.89 16.99
CA PHE A 292 -4.31 -4.96 16.38
C PHE A 292 -4.03 -4.63 14.91
N LYS A 293 -2.89 -5.11 14.40
CA LYS A 293 -2.56 -5.05 12.96
C LYS A 293 -2.43 -6.46 12.39
N PRO A 294 -3.54 -7.10 12.03
CA PRO A 294 -3.50 -8.45 11.49
C PRO A 294 -2.67 -8.54 10.21
N VAL A 295 -1.95 -9.64 10.06
CA VAL A 295 -1.24 -10.02 8.84
C VAL A 295 -1.57 -11.48 8.56
N THR A 296 -2.74 -11.71 7.94
CA THR A 296 -3.27 -13.06 7.69
C THR A 296 -4.38 -13.05 6.65
N TYR A 297 -4.42 -14.08 5.79
CA TYR A 297 -5.55 -14.36 4.90
C TYR A 297 -6.76 -14.94 5.65
N GLU A 298 -6.54 -15.51 6.83
CA GLU A 298 -7.55 -16.22 7.60
C GLU A 298 -7.86 -15.47 8.91
N LEU A 299 -8.48 -14.29 8.77
CA LEU A 299 -8.86 -13.49 9.92
C LEU A 299 -9.86 -14.27 10.80
N PHE A 300 -9.62 -14.28 12.12
CA PHE A 300 -10.37 -15.03 13.11
C PHE A 300 -10.35 -16.56 12.91
N LYS A 301 -9.23 -17.11 12.40
CA LYS A 301 -8.97 -18.54 12.49
C LYS A 301 -8.71 -18.95 13.94
N ASP A 302 -9.33 -20.03 14.39
CA ASP A 302 -9.01 -20.61 15.71
C ASP A 302 -7.61 -21.23 15.70
N LEU A 303 -6.75 -20.71 16.55
CA LEU A 303 -5.37 -21.17 16.74
C LEU A 303 -5.17 -21.82 18.14
N GLY A 304 -6.28 -22.18 18.80
CA GLY A 304 -6.30 -22.78 20.13
C GLY A 304 -6.34 -21.74 21.26
N THR A 305 -5.90 -22.15 22.45
CA THR A 305 -6.04 -21.35 23.68
C THR A 305 -4.77 -20.62 24.11
N ASN A 306 -3.68 -20.74 23.34
CA ASN A 306 -2.41 -20.09 23.67
C ASN A 306 -2.28 -18.77 22.90
N TRP A 307 -2.20 -17.65 23.63
CA TRP A 307 -2.03 -16.32 23.05
C TRP A 307 -0.80 -16.20 22.14
N SER A 308 0.29 -16.91 22.42
CA SER A 308 1.50 -16.83 21.60
C SER A 308 1.28 -17.23 20.12
N ALA A 309 0.26 -18.06 19.84
CA ALA A 309 -0.12 -18.40 18.47
C ALA A 309 -0.80 -17.24 17.73
N TYR A 310 -1.43 -16.33 18.45
CA TYR A 310 -2.15 -15.17 17.91
C TYR A 310 -1.27 -13.92 17.82
N GLU A 311 -0.39 -13.70 18.80
CA GLU A 311 0.34 -12.44 18.99
C GLU A 311 1.09 -12.00 17.75
N GLY A 312 1.85 -12.90 17.12
CA GLY A 312 2.60 -12.58 15.90
C GLY A 312 1.73 -12.35 14.67
N ILE A 313 0.51 -12.89 14.63
CA ILE A 313 -0.44 -12.73 13.51
C ILE A 313 -1.23 -11.44 13.66
N TYR A 314 -1.69 -11.13 14.88
CA TYR A 314 -2.53 -9.98 15.16
C TYR A 314 -1.75 -8.72 15.54
N ASP A 315 -0.47 -8.84 15.88
CA ASP A 315 0.50 -7.76 16.08
C ASP A 315 -0.09 -6.56 16.87
N PRO A 316 -0.29 -6.67 18.20
CA PRO A 316 -0.86 -5.60 19.01
C PRO A 316 -0.09 -4.30 18.85
N LYS A 317 -0.79 -3.18 18.65
CA LYS A 317 -0.19 -1.84 18.46
C LYS A 317 -0.24 -0.98 19.71
N VAL A 318 -1.00 -1.41 20.69
CA VAL A 318 -1.14 -0.83 22.02
C VAL A 318 -1.05 -1.93 23.07
N ARG A 319 -0.97 -1.54 24.34
CA ARG A 319 -1.01 -2.51 25.43
C ARG A 319 -2.36 -3.23 25.45
N VAL A 320 -2.35 -4.57 25.38
CA VAL A 320 -3.55 -5.41 25.44
C VAL A 320 -3.64 -6.13 26.77
N SER A 321 -4.82 -6.10 27.38
CA SER A 321 -5.13 -6.83 28.62
C SER A 321 -5.41 -8.31 28.33
N ASP A 322 -5.40 -9.14 29.36
CA ASP A 322 -5.77 -10.56 29.21
C ASP A 322 -7.25 -10.72 28.80
N ALA A 323 -8.12 -9.79 29.20
CA ALA A 323 -9.51 -9.76 28.73
C ALA A 323 -9.60 -9.51 27.20
N HIS A 324 -8.78 -8.59 26.66
CA HIS A 324 -8.70 -8.34 25.23
C HIS A 324 -8.21 -9.58 24.47
N LYS A 325 -7.17 -10.25 24.97
CA LYS A 325 -6.64 -11.49 24.38
C LYS A 325 -7.68 -12.60 24.39
N ALA A 326 -8.34 -12.81 25.54
CA ALA A 326 -9.40 -13.82 25.69
C ALA A 326 -10.56 -13.57 24.71
N ARG A 327 -10.99 -12.31 24.57
CA ARG A 327 -12.08 -11.94 23.64
C ARG A 327 -11.71 -12.19 22.19
N LEU A 328 -10.46 -11.93 21.79
CA LEU A 328 -10.00 -12.25 20.44
C LEU A 328 -9.99 -13.75 20.17
N MET A 329 -9.47 -14.55 21.10
CA MET A 329 -9.47 -16.01 20.98
C MET A 329 -10.89 -16.60 20.97
N GLU A 330 -11.82 -16.02 21.75
CA GLU A 330 -13.23 -16.39 21.73
C GLU A 330 -13.87 -16.10 20.38
N ALA A 331 -13.64 -14.91 19.82
CA ALA A 331 -14.12 -14.54 18.49
C ALA A 331 -13.56 -15.45 17.39
N ALA A 332 -12.27 -15.81 17.47
CA ALA A 332 -11.64 -16.73 16.53
C ALA A 332 -12.29 -18.14 16.59
N ARG A 333 -12.52 -18.66 17.80
CA ARG A 333 -13.23 -19.93 18.00
C ARG A 333 -14.66 -19.87 17.46
N PHE A 334 -15.37 -18.77 17.73
CA PHE A 334 -16.72 -18.55 17.23
C PHE A 334 -16.76 -18.51 15.70
N VAL A 335 -15.92 -17.67 15.06
CA VAL A 335 -15.88 -17.54 13.59
C VAL A 335 -15.47 -18.85 12.91
N THR A 336 -14.60 -19.64 13.54
CA THR A 336 -14.15 -20.91 12.97
C THR A 336 -15.15 -22.05 13.19
N GLY A 337 -15.72 -22.19 14.38
CA GLY A 337 -16.40 -23.40 14.84
C GLY A 337 -17.92 -23.33 14.81
N SER A 338 -18.54 -22.14 14.79
CA SER A 338 -20.01 -22.03 14.77
C SER A 338 -20.62 -22.50 13.44
N THR A 339 -21.78 -23.09 13.50
CA THR A 339 -22.65 -23.32 12.32
C THR A 339 -23.08 -21.99 11.71
N ASP A 340 -23.57 -21.98 10.47
CA ASP A 340 -24.04 -20.73 9.84
C ASP A 340 -25.27 -20.15 10.54
N ALA A 341 -26.13 -20.99 11.09
CA ALA A 341 -27.28 -20.56 11.89
C ALA A 341 -26.83 -19.87 13.20
N GLU A 342 -25.88 -20.46 13.95
CA GLU A 342 -25.31 -19.87 15.14
C GLU A 342 -24.54 -18.59 14.85
N PHE A 343 -23.78 -18.57 13.73
CA PHE A 343 -23.07 -17.39 13.30
C PHE A 343 -24.04 -16.24 13.03
N GLY A 344 -25.09 -16.49 12.22
CA GLY A 344 -26.08 -15.49 11.90
C GLY A 344 -26.83 -14.95 13.13
N ALA A 345 -27.11 -15.81 14.11
CA ALA A 345 -27.79 -15.43 15.34
C ALA A 345 -26.91 -14.57 16.29
N ARG A 346 -25.59 -14.80 16.32
CA ARG A 346 -24.71 -14.28 17.37
C ARG A 346 -23.58 -13.37 16.88
N VAL A 347 -23.37 -13.23 15.58
CA VAL A 347 -22.24 -12.46 15.03
C VAL A 347 -22.21 -11.01 15.55
N ALA A 348 -23.36 -10.41 15.83
CA ALA A 348 -23.45 -9.07 16.42
C ALA A 348 -22.94 -8.96 17.88
N GLU A 349 -22.73 -10.10 18.56
CA GLU A 349 -22.07 -10.11 19.88
C GLU A 349 -20.56 -9.81 19.76
N PHE A 350 -19.95 -10.16 18.62
CA PHE A 350 -18.53 -10.08 18.36
C PHE A 350 -18.12 -8.92 17.46
N PHE A 351 -19.00 -8.48 16.56
CA PHE A 351 -18.71 -7.44 15.59
C PHE A 351 -19.71 -6.29 15.66
N ASP A 352 -19.24 -5.07 15.48
CA ASP A 352 -20.10 -3.94 15.17
C ASP A 352 -20.47 -4.04 13.68
N LEU A 353 -21.63 -4.64 13.41
CA LEU A 353 -22.02 -4.98 12.04
C LEU A 353 -22.23 -3.75 11.15
N GLU A 354 -22.71 -2.64 11.71
CA GLU A 354 -22.86 -1.39 10.96
C GLU A 354 -21.50 -0.81 10.57
N GLU A 355 -20.57 -0.78 11.53
CA GLU A 355 -19.22 -0.27 11.28
C GLU A 355 -18.47 -1.16 10.28
N VAL A 356 -18.53 -2.50 10.45
CA VAL A 356 -17.91 -3.44 9.51
C VAL A 356 -18.53 -3.29 8.11
N ALA A 357 -19.86 -3.12 8.01
CA ALA A 357 -20.54 -2.89 6.74
C ALA A 357 -20.08 -1.59 6.07
N ARG A 358 -19.97 -0.48 6.83
CA ARG A 358 -19.42 0.80 6.33
C ARG A 358 -17.98 0.66 5.86
N PHE A 359 -17.13 0.00 6.66
CA PHE A 359 -15.74 -0.25 6.28
C PHE A 359 -15.66 -1.01 4.96
N VAL A 360 -16.38 -2.13 4.82
CA VAL A 360 -16.39 -2.94 3.59
C VAL A 360 -16.97 -2.14 2.41
N ALA A 361 -18.01 -1.35 2.64
CA ALA A 361 -18.64 -0.55 1.59
C ALA A 361 -17.70 0.56 1.07
N VAL A 362 -17.00 1.28 1.94
CA VAL A 362 -15.99 2.26 1.51
C VAL A 362 -14.83 1.57 0.79
N THR A 363 -14.30 0.48 1.37
CA THR A 363 -13.20 -0.30 0.77
C THR A 363 -13.54 -0.77 -0.64
N SER A 364 -14.78 -1.27 -0.81
CA SER A 364 -15.32 -1.68 -2.12
C SER A 364 -15.49 -0.49 -3.05
N ALA A 365 -16.09 0.62 -2.59
CA ALA A 365 -16.34 1.80 -3.43
C ALA A 365 -15.05 2.38 -4.03
N ILE A 366 -13.98 2.48 -3.24
CA ILE A 366 -12.68 2.98 -3.71
C ILE A 366 -11.80 1.88 -4.33
N ALA A 367 -12.32 0.66 -4.51
CA ALA A 367 -11.62 -0.50 -5.06
C ALA A 367 -10.21 -0.70 -4.43
N SER A 368 -10.14 -0.68 -3.09
CA SER A 368 -8.91 -0.86 -2.33
C SER A 368 -8.61 -2.35 -2.15
N TYR A 369 -7.86 -2.93 -3.09
CA TYR A 369 -7.55 -4.36 -3.11
C TYR A 369 -6.20 -4.71 -2.48
N ASP A 370 -5.28 -3.76 -2.29
CA ASP A 370 -4.05 -4.03 -1.53
C ASP A 370 -4.33 -4.02 -0.01
N GLY A 371 -5.25 -4.88 0.42
CA GLY A 371 -5.68 -4.87 1.80
C GLY A 371 -6.68 -5.95 2.18
N PHE A 372 -7.64 -5.56 3.00
CA PHE A 372 -8.63 -6.44 3.61
C PHE A 372 -9.38 -7.33 2.60
N LEU A 373 -9.73 -6.81 1.42
CA LEU A 373 -10.50 -7.57 0.41
C LEU A 373 -9.67 -8.62 -0.36
N PHE A 374 -8.33 -8.62 -0.24
CA PHE A 374 -7.49 -9.51 -1.04
C PHE A 374 -6.38 -10.20 -0.26
N ASN A 375 -5.41 -9.45 0.30
CA ASN A 375 -4.13 -10.01 0.73
C ASN A 375 -3.94 -10.09 2.25
N GLY A 376 -4.98 -9.81 3.03
CA GLY A 376 -4.99 -10.00 4.48
C GLY A 376 -4.01 -9.12 5.26
N GLN A 377 -3.64 -7.95 4.71
CA GLN A 377 -2.81 -6.92 5.34
C GLN A 377 -3.39 -5.52 5.06
N ASN A 378 -2.66 -4.45 5.39
CA ASN A 378 -3.04 -3.06 5.13
C ASN A 378 -4.41 -2.67 5.72
N PHE A 379 -4.72 -3.19 6.88
CA PHE A 379 -5.81 -2.75 7.74
C PHE A 379 -5.41 -2.97 9.20
N MET A 380 -6.14 -2.35 10.09
CA MET A 380 -6.08 -2.65 11.53
C MET A 380 -7.46 -3.04 12.03
N MET A 381 -7.50 -3.61 13.21
CA MET A 381 -8.72 -4.04 13.90
C MET A 381 -8.69 -3.49 15.32
N TYR A 382 -9.76 -2.88 15.75
CA TYR A 382 -9.94 -2.50 17.14
C TYR A 382 -10.88 -3.45 17.87
N LEU A 383 -10.77 -3.49 19.18
CA LEU A 383 -11.76 -4.06 20.10
C LEU A 383 -12.25 -2.94 21.02
N ASP A 384 -13.54 -2.61 20.97
CA ASP A 384 -14.21 -1.77 21.96
C ASP A 384 -14.42 -2.62 23.23
N GLY A 385 -13.57 -2.43 24.22
CA GLY A 385 -13.54 -3.28 25.43
C GLY A 385 -14.90 -3.38 26.14
N PRO A 386 -15.58 -2.26 26.48
CA PRO A 386 -16.87 -2.30 27.13
C PRO A 386 -17.98 -3.00 26.34
N ARG A 387 -17.94 -2.94 25.01
CA ARG A 387 -18.91 -3.61 24.15
C ARG A 387 -18.51 -5.03 23.78
N GLY A 388 -17.23 -5.38 23.91
CA GLY A 388 -16.66 -6.64 23.48
C GLY A 388 -16.76 -6.88 21.97
N ARG A 389 -16.81 -5.81 21.14
CA ARG A 389 -17.04 -5.89 19.70
C ARG A 389 -15.83 -5.40 18.92
N PHE A 390 -15.53 -6.12 17.85
CA PHE A 390 -14.50 -5.78 16.90
C PHE A 390 -15.05 -4.89 15.79
N GLY A 391 -14.22 -3.95 15.34
CA GLY A 391 -14.40 -3.20 14.13
C GLY A 391 -13.07 -3.03 13.39
N LEU A 392 -13.09 -2.38 12.23
CA LEU A 392 -11.98 -2.30 11.31
C LEU A 392 -11.50 -0.86 11.12
N VAL A 393 -10.22 -0.70 10.83
CA VAL A 393 -9.58 0.59 10.57
C VAL A 393 -8.75 0.47 9.30
N PRO A 394 -8.91 1.35 8.30
CA PRO A 394 -8.10 1.31 7.09
C PRO A 394 -6.64 1.68 7.38
N TRP A 395 -5.73 1.10 6.61
CA TRP A 395 -4.32 1.41 6.67
C TRP A 395 -3.68 1.21 5.30
N ASP A 396 -2.73 2.12 4.91
CA ASP A 396 -1.91 2.00 3.70
C ASP A 396 -2.76 1.97 2.41
N LEU A 397 -3.41 3.10 2.10
CA LEU A 397 -4.33 3.24 0.96
C LEU A 397 -3.64 3.75 -0.31
N ASP A 398 -2.32 3.70 -0.38
CA ASP A 398 -1.51 4.21 -1.50
C ASP A 398 -1.78 3.52 -2.84
N GLN A 399 -2.48 2.39 -2.84
CA GLN A 399 -2.95 1.66 -4.02
C GLN A 399 -4.47 1.47 -4.05
N ALA A 400 -5.22 2.30 -3.33
CA ALA A 400 -6.66 2.41 -3.49
C ALA A 400 -7.03 3.11 -4.83
N TRP A 401 -8.31 3.38 -5.04
CA TRP A 401 -8.83 4.04 -6.25
C TRP A 401 -8.55 3.27 -7.54
N GLY A 402 -8.53 1.93 -7.41
CA GLY A 402 -8.32 1.04 -8.53
C GLY A 402 -6.86 0.95 -9.03
N GLU A 403 -5.88 1.40 -8.26
CA GLU A 403 -4.46 1.38 -8.68
C GLU A 403 -3.76 0.04 -8.45
N PHE A 404 -4.29 -0.84 -7.60
CA PHE A 404 -3.61 -2.10 -7.28
C PHE A 404 -3.51 -3.07 -8.47
N PRO A 405 -2.32 -3.36 -8.99
CA PRO A 405 -2.17 -4.04 -10.28
C PRO A 405 -2.34 -5.57 -10.23
N LEU A 406 -2.39 -6.17 -9.03
CA LEU A 406 -2.44 -7.63 -8.87
C LEU A 406 -3.88 -8.19 -8.86
N VAL A 407 -4.89 -7.36 -9.09
CA VAL A 407 -6.30 -7.76 -9.16
C VAL A 407 -6.93 -7.20 -10.43
N GLY A 408 -7.09 -8.03 -11.44
CA GLY A 408 -7.72 -7.65 -12.70
C GLY A 408 -7.10 -6.44 -13.41
N THR A 409 -7.76 -5.96 -14.43
CA THR A 409 -7.42 -4.74 -15.17
C THR A 409 -8.00 -3.49 -14.51
N VAL A 410 -7.59 -2.30 -14.95
CA VAL A 410 -8.17 -1.02 -14.47
C VAL A 410 -9.68 -0.99 -14.72
N ARG A 411 -10.13 -1.39 -15.92
CA ARG A 411 -11.56 -1.42 -16.28
C ARG A 411 -12.36 -2.41 -15.45
N GLU A 412 -11.78 -3.55 -15.12
CA GLU A 412 -12.43 -4.52 -14.25
C GLU A 412 -12.56 -3.98 -12.82
N ARG A 413 -11.54 -3.28 -12.30
CA ARG A 413 -11.60 -2.65 -10.98
C ARG A 413 -12.60 -1.50 -10.94
N GLU A 414 -12.75 -0.71 -12.02
CA GLU A 414 -13.81 0.30 -12.15
C GLU A 414 -15.22 -0.33 -12.02
N ARG A 415 -15.37 -1.58 -12.43
CA ARG A 415 -16.62 -2.34 -12.43
C ARG A 415 -16.70 -3.45 -11.39
N ALA A 416 -15.79 -3.46 -10.42
CA ALA A 416 -15.72 -4.49 -9.40
C ALA A 416 -17.06 -4.67 -8.65
N SER A 417 -17.44 -5.91 -8.39
CA SER A 417 -18.73 -6.26 -7.80
C SER A 417 -18.88 -5.73 -6.38
N ILE A 418 -20.04 -5.12 -6.08
CA ILE A 418 -20.43 -4.76 -4.71
C ILE A 418 -21.09 -5.94 -3.97
N GLU A 419 -21.67 -6.90 -4.67
CA GLU A 419 -22.30 -8.07 -4.05
C GLU A 419 -21.28 -9.12 -3.57
N ARG A 420 -20.11 -9.17 -4.22
CA ARG A 420 -18.98 -9.99 -3.82
C ARG A 420 -17.68 -9.19 -4.00
N PRO A 421 -17.38 -8.24 -3.07
CA PRO A 421 -16.30 -7.28 -3.27
C PRO A 421 -14.89 -7.85 -3.00
N TRP A 422 -14.77 -9.05 -2.47
CA TRP A 422 -13.47 -9.68 -2.16
C TRP A 422 -12.93 -10.55 -3.29
N VAL A 423 -11.65 -10.86 -3.22
CA VAL A 423 -10.95 -11.71 -4.18
C VAL A 423 -10.82 -13.13 -3.65
N ALA A 424 -11.14 -14.12 -4.47
CA ALA A 424 -11.06 -15.56 -4.17
C ALA A 424 -11.83 -15.94 -2.88
N ASP A 425 -11.19 -16.69 -1.97
CA ASP A 425 -11.75 -17.10 -0.69
C ASP A 425 -11.52 -16.04 0.39
N HIS A 426 -12.56 -15.69 1.14
CA HIS A 426 -12.49 -14.79 2.30
C HIS A 426 -13.50 -15.20 3.36
N ARG A 427 -13.16 -16.18 4.16
CA ARG A 427 -14.07 -16.85 5.10
C ARG A 427 -14.97 -15.89 5.91
N LEU A 428 -14.38 -14.84 6.51
CA LEU A 428 -15.17 -13.90 7.32
C LEU A 428 -16.22 -13.16 6.48
N LEU A 429 -15.84 -12.64 5.30
CA LEU A 429 -16.79 -11.94 4.42
C LEU A 429 -17.84 -12.88 3.85
N GLU A 430 -17.46 -14.08 3.43
CA GLU A 430 -18.42 -15.10 2.95
C GLU A 430 -19.49 -15.39 4.00
N ARG A 431 -19.08 -15.56 5.25
CA ARG A 431 -20.03 -15.79 6.35
C ARG A 431 -20.88 -14.55 6.66
N LEU A 432 -20.28 -13.35 6.72
CA LEU A 432 -21.01 -12.10 6.93
C LEU A 432 -22.05 -11.86 5.83
N PHE A 433 -21.64 -12.01 4.57
CA PHE A 433 -22.55 -11.90 3.43
C PHE A 433 -23.56 -13.05 3.32
N GLY A 434 -23.35 -14.16 4.02
CA GLY A 434 -24.35 -15.21 4.26
C GLY A 434 -25.48 -14.75 5.16
N VAL A 435 -25.26 -13.76 6.05
CA VAL A 435 -26.26 -13.23 6.98
C VAL A 435 -27.10 -12.15 6.32
N GLU A 436 -28.42 -12.38 6.18
CA GLU A 436 -29.32 -11.44 5.50
C GLU A 436 -29.36 -10.05 6.15
N SER A 437 -29.35 -9.98 7.48
CA SER A 437 -29.32 -8.70 8.20
C SER A 437 -28.06 -7.91 7.88
N PHE A 438 -26.90 -8.55 7.77
CA PHE A 438 -25.65 -7.88 7.37
C PHE A 438 -25.72 -7.38 5.92
N ARG A 439 -26.17 -8.20 4.96
CA ARG A 439 -26.31 -7.75 3.56
C ARG A 439 -27.21 -6.53 3.43
N ARG A 440 -28.30 -6.50 4.18
CA ARG A 440 -29.22 -5.36 4.19
C ARG A 440 -28.57 -4.09 4.70
N VAL A 441 -27.83 -4.18 5.81
CA VAL A 441 -27.06 -3.04 6.36
C VAL A 441 -25.97 -2.61 5.40
N TYR A 442 -25.21 -3.56 4.86
CA TYR A 442 -24.15 -3.27 3.89
C TYR A 442 -24.68 -2.55 2.64
N ARG A 443 -25.81 -3.03 2.09
CA ARG A 443 -26.44 -2.39 0.93
C ARG A 443 -26.90 -0.96 1.23
N ALA A 444 -27.54 -0.75 2.37
CA ALA A 444 -27.96 0.59 2.81
C ALA A 444 -26.78 1.54 2.97
N GLU A 445 -25.66 1.06 3.55
CA GLU A 445 -24.43 1.85 3.68
C GLU A 445 -23.79 2.15 2.32
N MET A 446 -23.78 1.19 1.39
CA MET A 446 -23.30 1.42 0.03
C MET A 446 -24.14 2.48 -0.69
N GLU A 447 -25.47 2.39 -0.62
CA GLU A 447 -26.39 3.40 -1.18
C GLU A 447 -26.13 4.79 -0.58
N ARG A 448 -25.90 4.86 0.75
CA ARG A 448 -25.57 6.10 1.44
C ARG A 448 -24.23 6.67 0.97
N ILE A 449 -23.18 5.83 0.86
CA ILE A 449 -21.85 6.23 0.40
C ILE A 449 -21.91 6.79 -1.02
N VAL A 450 -22.61 6.12 -1.94
CA VAL A 450 -22.73 6.58 -3.33
C VAL A 450 -23.48 7.90 -3.41
N ARG A 451 -24.53 8.07 -2.62
CA ARG A 451 -25.34 9.30 -2.61
C ARG A 451 -24.65 10.49 -1.97
N GLU A 452 -23.88 10.28 -0.87
CA GLU A 452 -23.43 11.38 -0.01
C GLU A 452 -21.94 11.68 -0.16
N TRP A 453 -21.10 10.68 -0.39
CA TRP A 453 -19.63 10.83 -0.37
C TRP A 453 -18.94 10.45 -1.67
N PHE A 454 -19.35 9.37 -2.33
CA PHE A 454 -18.78 8.99 -3.62
C PHE A 454 -19.45 9.75 -4.79
N VAL A 455 -19.54 11.06 -4.66
CA VAL A 455 -20.19 11.97 -5.64
C VAL A 455 -19.13 12.51 -6.60
N PRO A 456 -19.20 12.22 -7.92
CA PRO A 456 -18.15 12.59 -8.88
C PRO A 456 -17.81 14.07 -8.89
N ALA A 457 -18.80 14.95 -8.86
CA ALA A 457 -18.58 16.40 -8.88
C ALA A 457 -17.72 16.83 -7.65
N ARG A 458 -18.05 16.33 -6.46
CA ARG A 458 -17.34 16.62 -5.21
C ARG A 458 -15.92 16.03 -5.22
N LEU A 459 -15.79 14.74 -5.54
CA LEU A 459 -14.48 14.06 -5.52
C LEU A 459 -13.53 14.64 -6.58
N ARG A 460 -14.03 14.96 -7.77
CA ARG A 460 -13.22 15.59 -8.81
C ARG A 460 -12.79 17.01 -8.43
N ALA A 461 -13.63 17.77 -7.73
CA ALA A 461 -13.25 19.07 -7.20
C ALA A 461 -12.13 18.92 -6.15
N GLU A 462 -12.21 17.90 -5.28
CA GLU A 462 -11.19 17.60 -4.31
C GLU A 462 -9.85 17.18 -4.95
N VAL A 463 -9.88 16.35 -6.01
CA VAL A 463 -8.67 16.03 -6.77
C VAL A 463 -8.00 17.29 -7.31
N ARG A 464 -8.77 18.25 -7.88
CA ARG A 464 -8.22 19.52 -8.35
C ARG A 464 -7.59 20.35 -7.23
N GLU A 465 -8.30 20.45 -6.09
CA GLU A 465 -7.82 21.19 -4.93
C GLU A 465 -6.49 20.61 -4.43
N LEU A 466 -6.46 19.30 -4.14
CA LEU A 466 -5.27 18.64 -3.63
C LEU A 466 -4.12 18.67 -4.66
N ALA A 467 -4.41 18.46 -5.94
CA ALA A 467 -3.42 18.58 -7.00
C ALA A 467 -2.77 19.97 -7.02
N ALA A 468 -3.54 21.04 -6.87
CA ALA A 468 -3.01 22.39 -6.81
C ALA A 468 -2.07 22.59 -5.60
N TRP A 469 -2.41 22.01 -4.44
CA TRP A 469 -1.59 22.09 -3.23
C TRP A 469 -0.26 21.32 -3.33
N VAL A 470 -0.28 20.10 -3.88
CA VAL A 470 0.91 19.23 -3.89
C VAL A 470 1.79 19.44 -5.12
N ARG A 471 1.23 19.93 -6.24
CA ARG A 471 1.94 20.11 -7.53
C ARG A 471 3.26 20.84 -7.40
N PRO A 472 3.38 21.99 -6.68
CA PRO A 472 4.66 22.70 -6.59
C PRO A 472 5.79 21.82 -6.06
N THR A 473 5.51 20.97 -5.06
CA THR A 473 6.50 20.04 -4.49
C THR A 473 6.79 18.85 -5.42
N VAL A 474 5.76 18.32 -6.10
CA VAL A 474 5.94 17.23 -7.06
C VAL A 474 6.78 17.67 -8.26
N LEU A 475 6.63 18.91 -8.71
CA LEU A 475 7.40 19.46 -9.84
C LEU A 475 8.90 19.61 -9.53
N GLU A 476 9.31 19.60 -8.27
CA GLU A 476 10.72 19.58 -7.85
C GLU A 476 11.37 18.19 -7.96
N GLU A 477 10.55 17.14 -8.11
CA GLU A 477 11.02 15.76 -8.23
C GLU A 477 11.50 15.45 -9.67
N SER A 478 11.75 14.15 -9.96
CA SER A 478 12.21 13.72 -11.27
C SER A 478 11.15 13.92 -12.37
N ASP A 479 11.58 14.03 -13.63
CA ASP A 479 10.70 14.10 -14.81
C ASP A 479 9.74 12.92 -14.86
N TYR A 480 10.22 11.72 -14.50
CA TYR A 480 9.39 10.52 -14.40
C TYR A 480 8.23 10.74 -13.41
N ARG A 481 8.52 11.23 -12.21
CA ARG A 481 7.49 11.47 -11.17
C ARG A 481 6.50 12.54 -11.60
N ARG A 482 6.99 13.62 -12.20
CA ARG A 482 6.15 14.71 -12.76
C ARG A 482 5.19 14.20 -13.82
N GLY A 483 5.71 13.49 -14.82
CA GLY A 483 4.88 12.94 -15.90
C GLY A 483 3.79 11.99 -15.39
N ARG A 484 4.13 11.12 -14.44
CA ARG A 484 3.17 10.19 -13.84
C ARG A 484 2.11 10.92 -13.01
N PHE A 485 2.49 11.95 -12.26
CA PHE A 485 1.54 12.77 -11.52
C PHE A 485 0.54 13.48 -12.46
N GLU A 486 1.03 14.12 -13.52
CA GLU A 486 0.15 14.80 -14.47
C GLU A 486 -0.84 13.84 -15.15
N GLU A 487 -0.43 12.61 -15.46
CA GLU A 487 -1.32 11.59 -15.99
C GLU A 487 -2.35 11.15 -14.94
N ALA A 488 -1.94 10.98 -13.65
CA ALA A 488 -2.84 10.59 -12.58
C ALA A 488 -3.90 11.64 -12.26
N VAL A 489 -3.61 12.94 -12.45
CA VAL A 489 -4.56 14.03 -12.19
C VAL A 489 -5.21 14.62 -13.44
N LYS A 490 -5.01 14.00 -14.60
CA LYS A 490 -5.57 14.44 -15.88
C LYS A 490 -7.09 14.36 -15.87
N GLU A 491 -7.75 15.44 -16.22
CA GLU A 491 -9.22 15.55 -16.19
C GLU A 491 -9.93 14.94 -17.39
N THR A 492 -9.20 14.75 -18.48
CA THR A 492 -9.71 14.20 -19.75
C THR A 492 -9.16 12.79 -19.96
N TRP A 493 -9.99 11.91 -20.52
CA TRP A 493 -9.61 10.56 -20.90
C TRP A 493 -10.40 10.15 -22.14
N ASP A 494 -9.85 9.22 -22.91
CA ASP A 494 -10.60 8.57 -23.99
C ASP A 494 -11.51 7.49 -23.38
N ALA A 495 -12.83 7.66 -23.55
CA ALA A 495 -13.82 6.75 -22.98
C ALA A 495 -13.73 5.34 -23.56
N ASP A 496 -13.43 5.23 -24.86
CA ASP A 496 -13.37 4.00 -25.64
C ASP A 496 -11.92 3.62 -26.02
N GLY A 497 -10.97 4.42 -25.57
CA GLY A 497 -9.55 4.21 -25.82
C GLY A 497 -9.03 2.88 -25.26
N PRO A 498 -7.87 2.42 -25.71
CA PRO A 498 -7.25 1.23 -25.16
C PRO A 498 -7.06 1.37 -23.64
N GLU A 499 -6.94 0.24 -22.93
CA GLU A 499 -6.45 0.24 -21.55
C GLU A 499 -5.21 1.13 -21.45
N PRO A 500 -5.07 1.92 -20.36
CA PRO A 500 -3.87 2.73 -20.18
C PRO A 500 -2.65 1.83 -20.38
N ARG A 501 -1.73 2.25 -21.26
CA ARG A 501 -0.47 1.51 -21.46
C ARG A 501 0.24 1.45 -20.14
N ILE A 502 0.52 0.23 -19.70
CA ILE A 502 1.26 -0.03 -18.50
C ILE A 502 2.73 -0.07 -18.93
N ASP A 503 3.39 1.10 -18.96
CA ASP A 503 4.83 1.18 -19.22
C ASP A 503 5.62 0.49 -18.09
N ASP A 504 5.05 0.47 -16.90
CA ASP A 504 5.53 -0.27 -15.74
C ASP A 504 4.36 -1.09 -15.19
N PRO A 505 4.33 -2.42 -15.40
CA PRO A 505 3.21 -3.28 -14.99
C PRO A 505 3.00 -3.32 -13.47
N PHE A 506 4.00 -2.93 -12.67
CA PHE A 506 3.90 -2.83 -11.21
C PHE A 506 3.45 -1.46 -10.73
N ARG A 507 3.44 -0.47 -11.60
CA ARG A 507 3.07 0.90 -11.28
C ARG A 507 2.18 1.48 -12.38
N PRO A 508 1.00 0.90 -12.60
CA PRO A 508 0.06 1.49 -13.54
C PRO A 508 -0.28 2.90 -13.06
N VAL A 509 -0.52 3.79 -14.00
CA VAL A 509 -1.09 5.09 -13.71
C VAL A 509 -2.32 5.28 -14.59
N HIS A 510 -3.40 5.70 -13.99
CA HIS A 510 -4.62 6.09 -14.69
C HIS A 510 -5.18 7.36 -14.05
N SER A 511 -6.02 8.07 -14.79
CA SER A 511 -6.64 9.27 -14.25
C SER A 511 -7.57 8.92 -13.09
N MET A 512 -7.33 9.54 -11.92
CA MET A 512 -8.24 9.44 -10.77
C MET A 512 -9.62 10.03 -11.09
N HIS A 513 -9.70 11.07 -11.92
CA HIS A 513 -10.96 11.61 -12.41
C HIS A 513 -11.77 10.59 -13.21
N ARG A 514 -11.11 9.81 -14.07
CA ARG A 514 -11.72 8.72 -14.82
C ARG A 514 -12.25 7.66 -13.88
N PHE A 515 -11.41 7.17 -12.97
CA PHE A 515 -11.81 6.15 -12.00
C PHE A 515 -13.05 6.58 -11.22
N ILE A 516 -13.06 7.80 -10.68
CA ILE A 516 -14.19 8.33 -9.91
C ILE A 516 -15.48 8.28 -10.71
N VAL A 517 -15.46 8.73 -11.98
CA VAL A 517 -16.67 8.74 -12.81
C VAL A 517 -17.12 7.34 -13.17
N ARG A 518 -16.20 6.50 -13.70
CA ARG A 518 -16.54 5.15 -14.14
C ARG A 518 -16.97 4.24 -12.99
N ARG A 519 -16.30 4.38 -11.85
CA ARG A 519 -16.69 3.63 -10.65
C ARG A 519 -18.07 4.02 -10.16
N HIS A 520 -18.38 5.32 -10.11
CA HIS A 520 -19.71 5.80 -9.71
C HIS A 520 -20.80 5.29 -10.63
N GLU A 521 -20.61 5.38 -11.95
CA GLU A 521 -21.54 4.83 -12.95
C GLU A 521 -21.84 3.34 -12.71
N SER A 522 -20.80 2.56 -12.44
CA SER A 522 -20.93 1.14 -12.15
C SER A 522 -21.62 0.89 -10.80
N LEU A 523 -21.27 1.64 -9.74
CA LEU A 523 -21.90 1.53 -8.44
C LEU A 523 -23.42 1.79 -8.52
N GLU A 524 -23.84 2.85 -9.21
CA GLU A 524 -25.26 3.15 -9.43
C GLU A 524 -25.96 2.07 -10.27
N ALA A 525 -25.29 1.56 -11.31
CA ALA A 525 -25.85 0.51 -12.15
C ALA A 525 -26.04 -0.80 -11.37
N GLN A 526 -25.07 -1.16 -10.52
CA GLN A 526 -25.16 -2.35 -9.66
C GLN A 526 -26.24 -2.20 -8.57
N LEU A 527 -26.32 -1.05 -7.90
CA LEU A 527 -27.37 -0.77 -6.92
C LEU A 527 -28.78 -0.81 -7.53
N ALA A 528 -28.91 -0.37 -8.78
CA ALA A 528 -30.15 -0.42 -9.54
C ALA A 528 -30.43 -1.81 -10.19
N GLY A 529 -29.54 -2.80 -10.02
CA GLY A 529 -29.67 -4.13 -10.61
C GLY A 529 -29.46 -4.20 -12.13
N ARG A 530 -28.92 -3.14 -12.73
CA ARG A 530 -28.64 -3.08 -14.19
C ARG A 530 -27.29 -3.71 -14.56
N GLU A 531 -26.40 -3.87 -13.59
CA GLU A 531 -25.08 -4.49 -13.73
C GLU A 531 -24.80 -5.42 -12.55
N LYS A 532 -24.09 -6.54 -12.78
CA LYS A 532 -23.67 -7.46 -11.71
C LYS A 532 -22.30 -7.12 -11.11
N GLY A 533 -21.52 -6.33 -11.83
CA GLY A 533 -20.13 -6.09 -11.49
C GLY A 533 -19.20 -7.28 -11.76
N VAL A 534 -17.89 -7.00 -11.73
CA VAL A 534 -16.84 -8.00 -11.98
C VAL A 534 -16.47 -8.67 -10.66
N VAL A 535 -16.49 -9.99 -10.64
CA VAL A 535 -16.06 -10.83 -9.52
C VAL A 535 -14.66 -11.37 -9.78
N PHE A 536 -13.75 -11.21 -8.84
CA PHE A 536 -12.38 -11.73 -8.91
C PHE A 536 -12.30 -13.09 -8.19
N GLU A 537 -12.53 -14.16 -8.94
CA GLU A 537 -12.67 -15.51 -8.37
C GLU A 537 -11.36 -16.14 -7.96
N LYS A 538 -10.25 -15.70 -8.54
CA LYS A 538 -8.93 -16.31 -8.31
C LYS A 538 -7.91 -15.28 -7.88
N ARG A 539 -7.03 -15.67 -6.96
CA ARG A 539 -5.78 -14.98 -6.72
C ARG A 539 -4.87 -15.23 -7.92
N MET A 540 -4.36 -14.16 -8.52
CA MET A 540 -3.32 -14.32 -9.54
C MET A 540 -2.04 -14.80 -8.85
N PRO A 541 -1.43 -15.93 -9.26
CA PRO A 541 -0.12 -16.29 -8.76
C PRO A 541 0.88 -15.20 -9.15
N PHE A 542 1.80 -14.85 -8.24
CA PHE A 542 2.93 -14.02 -8.61
C PHE A 542 3.72 -14.72 -9.72
N GLY A 543 3.67 -14.19 -10.95
CA GLY A 543 4.45 -14.69 -12.08
C GLY A 543 3.71 -15.55 -13.11
N LYS A 544 2.39 -15.43 -13.21
CA LYS A 544 1.63 -15.93 -14.37
C LYS A 544 0.95 -14.78 -15.09
#